data_4f398d4d8225c881203faf003637d65f
#
_entry.id   4f398d4d8225c881203faf003637d65f
#
_cell.length_a   1.000
_cell.length_b   1.000
_cell.length_c   1.000
_cell.angle_alpha   90.00
_cell.angle_beta   90.00
_cell.angle_gamma   90.00
#
_symmetry.space_group_name_H-M   'P 1'
#
loop_
_entity.id
_entity.type
_entity.pdbx_description
1 polymer ?
#
loop_
_entity_poly.entity_id
_entity_poly.type
_entity_poly.pdbx_seq_one_letter_code
_entity_poly.pdbx_strand_id
1 'polypeptide(L)'
;MPSQFFGLNIGASALSAFQTSVNTAANNVANVQTKGYTRQTANLSATDPIRVYTRYGSVGTGVEVTSVTQERNLYYDEKYWQSNSSRGFFEQKLYYVDQVQTIFRDDEQSQKGFSSIFSQMFKDLDTLKTQGEVKAVRNQFIHQAQSLCTYFNALSKSLTEIQEDTNEEIKASVDNINSIAEKISVLNKQINNIEVRGGHANELRDQRANLIDELSGIADVETKEFEVTNSNGQNLGGTNYRVYINGQTLVDGNDYRTLKCTSSKYLNNQMDAEGMYAITWEDTGMEFNAKGASANGSLKALFMIRDGNNNENMKGTVSDADLSSITIKIPDTKVNELSLANKGRIMVNNKFYYYDGWTAKVGENGVNSVTFKLAPESQMADQAEVDRVKGDGQSNYLTTGSSMDAMGIPYYQNQINEFLRNFTQAFNDIEKQGVTLDGDKMGAFFVGTSPTGNTFGADAWDAKVQAAKKDGWTKDIELSSDGDSYYQFTATTLAVNSKSLKDPNYFATSTQITQGEAKYDTVEDLLKLQKDVRMFRGDSAETFLETLISDVTVDVNKTTTSSNNYSNLSTAIATQRTSVSGVDEDEEAMNLIKFQNAYNLASKVISVMSEMYDKLINETGVV
;
A
#
# COMPACT_ATOMS: atom_id res chain seq x y z
N MET A 1 -23.74 70.85 4.68
CA MET A 1 -22.34 71.17 4.45
C MET A 1 -21.53 70.00 5.04
N PRO A 2 -20.51 69.50 4.38
CA PRO A 2 -19.62 68.58 5.04
C PRO A 2 -19.12 69.25 6.33
N SER A 3 -18.92 68.44 7.39
CA SER A 3 -18.34 68.94 8.64
C SER A 3 -16.99 69.60 8.34
N GLN A 4 -16.69 70.71 9.05
CA GLN A 4 -15.38 71.39 8.93
C GLN A 4 -14.22 70.43 9.19
N PHE A 5 -14.46 69.32 9.95
CA PHE A 5 -13.47 68.25 10.23
C PHE A 5 -13.41 67.14 9.16
N PHE A 6 -14.03 67.33 7.99
CA PHE A 6 -14.10 66.30 6.94
C PHE A 6 -12.74 65.90 6.41
N GLY A 7 -11.81 66.82 6.21
CA GLY A 7 -10.46 66.55 5.77
C GLY A 7 -9.62 65.75 6.80
N LEU A 8 -9.91 65.97 8.11
CA LEU A 8 -9.27 65.20 9.17
C LEU A 8 -9.72 63.73 9.16
N ASN A 9 -11.02 63.50 8.89
CA ASN A 9 -11.57 62.13 8.76
C ASN A 9 -10.96 61.40 7.56
N ILE A 10 -10.76 62.07 6.41
CA ILE A 10 -10.06 61.49 5.25
C ILE A 10 -8.61 61.09 5.61
N GLY A 11 -7.90 61.99 6.31
CA GLY A 11 -6.53 61.72 6.76
C GLY A 11 -6.48 60.54 7.75
N ALA A 12 -7.40 60.49 8.70
CA ALA A 12 -7.49 59.43 9.70
C ALA A 12 -7.83 58.07 9.09
N SER A 13 -8.78 58.02 8.15
CA SER A 13 -9.10 56.77 7.42
C SER A 13 -7.93 56.28 6.59
N ALA A 14 -7.22 57.18 5.89
CA ALA A 14 -6.02 56.82 5.14
C ALA A 14 -4.90 56.32 6.05
N LEU A 15 -4.67 56.94 7.21
CA LEU A 15 -3.69 56.52 8.19
C LEU A 15 -3.96 55.11 8.69
N SER A 16 -5.20 54.78 9.07
CA SER A 16 -5.63 53.47 9.51
C SER A 16 -5.44 52.41 8.40
N ALA A 17 -5.85 52.73 7.17
CA ALA A 17 -5.75 51.85 6.04
C ALA A 17 -4.28 51.51 5.68
N PHE A 18 -3.40 52.52 5.65
CA PHE A 18 -1.99 52.29 5.36
C PHE A 18 -1.24 51.61 6.52
N GLN A 19 -1.65 51.87 7.78
CA GLN A 19 -1.12 51.14 8.93
C GLN A 19 -1.40 49.64 8.81
N THR A 20 -2.62 49.25 8.41
CA THR A 20 -2.99 47.87 8.17
C THR A 20 -2.15 47.27 7.03
N SER A 21 -1.96 48.00 5.93
CA SER A 21 -1.15 47.56 4.80
C SER A 21 0.33 47.37 5.18
N VAL A 22 0.89 48.27 6.00
CA VAL A 22 2.26 48.12 6.55
C VAL A 22 2.36 46.87 7.42
N ASN A 23 1.40 46.63 8.30
CA ASN A 23 1.38 45.45 9.18
C ASN A 23 1.27 44.16 8.36
N THR A 24 0.45 44.14 7.30
CA THR A 24 0.28 42.97 6.43
C THR A 24 1.57 42.68 5.68
N ALA A 25 2.24 43.69 5.07
CA ALA A 25 3.53 43.49 4.40
C ALA A 25 4.61 43.02 5.38
N ALA A 26 4.66 43.61 6.59
CA ALA A 26 5.59 43.18 7.63
C ALA A 26 5.34 41.72 8.06
N ASN A 27 4.06 41.30 8.17
CA ASN A 27 3.71 39.92 8.48
C ASN A 27 4.12 38.97 7.36
N ASN A 28 3.96 39.33 6.07
CA ASN A 28 4.44 38.56 4.93
C ASN A 28 5.96 38.36 4.99
N VAL A 29 6.74 39.44 5.21
CA VAL A 29 8.21 39.36 5.33
C VAL A 29 8.60 38.47 6.51
N ALA A 30 7.96 38.61 7.66
CA ALA A 30 8.27 37.80 8.84
C ALA A 30 8.02 36.29 8.62
N ASN A 31 7.09 35.93 7.74
CA ASN A 31 6.66 34.56 7.49
C ASN A 31 7.16 34.00 6.13
N VAL A 32 8.05 34.69 5.42
CA VAL A 32 8.56 34.24 4.10
C VAL A 32 9.13 32.82 4.13
N GLN A 33 9.73 32.41 5.25
CA GLN A 33 10.32 31.08 5.46
C GLN A 33 9.38 30.09 6.15
N THR A 34 8.17 30.53 6.54
CA THR A 34 7.20 29.66 7.22
C THR A 34 6.57 28.70 6.20
N LYS A 35 6.73 27.39 6.41
CA LYS A 35 6.19 26.36 5.50
C LYS A 35 4.68 26.52 5.33
N GLY A 36 4.25 26.65 4.08
CA GLY A 36 2.82 26.72 3.71
C GLY A 36 2.15 28.06 4.02
N TYR A 37 2.90 29.08 4.44
CA TYR A 37 2.39 30.43 4.55
C TYR A 37 2.07 30.99 3.17
N THR A 38 0.89 31.60 3.02
CA THR A 38 0.46 32.26 1.79
C THR A 38 0.47 33.77 1.95
N ARG A 39 0.91 34.48 0.87
CA ARG A 39 0.96 35.93 0.82
C ARG A 39 -0.43 36.50 1.14
N GLN A 40 -0.45 37.48 2.01
CA GLN A 40 -1.67 38.22 2.38
C GLN A 40 -1.66 39.61 1.77
N THR A 41 -2.82 40.05 1.29
CA THR A 41 -3.00 41.40 0.69
C THR A 41 -4.12 42.13 1.39
N ALA A 42 -3.84 43.39 1.80
CA ALA A 42 -4.86 44.29 2.34
C ALA A 42 -5.63 44.91 1.18
N ASN A 43 -6.93 44.61 1.09
CA ASN A 43 -7.82 45.14 0.05
C ASN A 43 -8.33 46.51 0.45
N LEU A 44 -7.91 47.53 -0.30
CA LEU A 44 -8.29 48.94 -0.08
C LEU A 44 -9.47 49.30 -0.98
N SER A 45 -10.50 49.97 -0.41
CA SER A 45 -11.64 50.51 -1.14
C SER A 45 -11.86 51.99 -0.78
N ALA A 46 -12.30 52.78 -1.73
CA ALA A 46 -12.76 54.11 -1.43
C ALA A 46 -14.10 54.03 -0.65
N THR A 47 -14.21 54.81 0.44
CA THR A 47 -15.46 54.89 1.20
C THR A 47 -16.56 55.62 0.43
N ASP A 48 -17.83 55.38 0.74
CA ASP A 48 -18.95 55.92 0.02
C ASP A 48 -18.92 57.47 -0.02
N PRO A 49 -19.03 58.08 -1.22
CA PRO A 49 -18.95 59.52 -1.36
C PRO A 49 -20.21 60.21 -0.79
N ILE A 50 -20.00 61.33 -0.13
CA ILE A 50 -21.12 62.17 0.41
C ILE A 50 -21.57 63.13 -0.67
N ARG A 51 -22.89 63.18 -0.90
CA ARG A 51 -23.51 64.15 -1.82
C ARG A 51 -23.46 65.56 -1.24
N VAL A 52 -22.93 66.49 -2.03
CA VAL A 52 -22.81 67.91 -1.67
C VAL A 52 -23.67 68.74 -2.64
N TYR A 53 -24.48 69.65 -2.13
CA TYR A 53 -25.34 70.53 -2.96
C TYR A 53 -24.54 71.67 -3.60
N THR A 54 -23.47 71.35 -4.30
CA THR A 54 -22.57 72.25 -5.04
C THR A 54 -22.42 71.73 -6.48
N ARG A 55 -21.75 72.52 -7.35
CA ARG A 55 -21.52 72.12 -8.77
C ARG A 55 -20.80 70.82 -8.98
N TYR A 56 -20.02 70.30 -8.02
CA TYR A 56 -19.30 69.05 -8.10
C TYR A 56 -20.04 67.81 -7.52
N GLY A 57 -21.27 68.00 -7.03
CA GLY A 57 -22.22 66.91 -6.76
C GLY A 57 -21.92 65.93 -5.66
N SER A 58 -20.71 65.39 -5.58
CA SER A 58 -20.26 64.45 -4.55
C SER A 58 -18.78 64.63 -4.19
N VAL A 59 -18.43 64.31 -2.95
CA VAL A 59 -17.06 64.39 -2.41
C VAL A 59 -16.69 63.06 -1.79
N GLY A 60 -15.49 62.56 -2.10
CA GLY A 60 -14.94 61.30 -1.52
C GLY A 60 -14.68 61.45 -0.02
N THR A 61 -14.89 60.39 0.73
CA THR A 61 -14.86 60.37 2.20
C THR A 61 -13.61 59.69 2.78
N GLY A 62 -12.75 59.16 1.91
CA GLY A 62 -11.49 58.54 2.31
C GLY A 62 -11.33 57.13 1.76
N VAL A 63 -10.59 56.31 2.47
CA VAL A 63 -10.26 54.90 2.12
C VAL A 63 -10.44 54.00 3.35
N GLU A 64 -10.90 52.80 3.11
CA GLU A 64 -10.99 51.76 4.15
C GLU A 64 -10.35 50.46 3.68
N VAL A 65 -9.93 49.65 4.64
CA VAL A 65 -9.55 48.26 4.38
C VAL A 65 -10.80 47.42 4.50
N THR A 66 -11.21 46.82 3.40
CA THR A 66 -12.41 45.96 3.38
C THR A 66 -12.11 44.56 3.90
N SER A 67 -10.90 44.06 3.63
CA SER A 67 -10.46 42.72 4.08
C SER A 67 -8.95 42.57 3.94
N VAL A 68 -8.38 41.60 4.66
CA VAL A 68 -7.04 41.06 4.41
C VAL A 68 -7.22 39.62 3.94
N THR A 69 -6.94 39.36 2.68
CA THR A 69 -7.13 38.05 2.06
C THR A 69 -5.83 37.45 1.64
N GLN A 70 -5.75 36.11 1.66
CA GLN A 70 -4.60 35.36 1.15
C GLN A 70 -4.68 35.19 -0.36
N GLU A 71 -3.52 35.20 -1.03
CA GLU A 71 -3.40 34.92 -2.45
C GLU A 71 -3.18 33.43 -2.65
N ARG A 72 -4.27 32.71 -2.96
CA ARG A 72 -4.23 31.26 -3.14
C ARG A 72 -5.00 30.84 -4.39
N ASN A 73 -4.47 29.85 -5.12
CA ASN A 73 -5.12 29.29 -6.30
C ASN A 73 -5.35 27.79 -6.13
N LEU A 74 -6.62 27.40 -5.94
CA LEU A 74 -7.05 26.01 -5.72
C LEU A 74 -6.62 25.08 -6.85
N TYR A 75 -6.52 25.55 -8.09
CA TYR A 75 -6.07 24.74 -9.22
C TYR A 75 -4.65 24.18 -8.98
N TYR A 76 -3.72 25.00 -8.47
CA TYR A 76 -2.37 24.53 -8.16
C TYR A 76 -2.34 23.65 -6.92
N ASP A 77 -3.22 23.88 -5.95
CA ASP A 77 -3.36 22.99 -4.78
C ASP A 77 -3.81 21.59 -5.20
N GLU A 78 -4.87 21.48 -6.00
CA GLU A 78 -5.38 20.20 -6.51
C GLU A 78 -4.32 19.47 -7.37
N LYS A 79 -3.60 20.19 -8.23
CA LYS A 79 -2.50 19.63 -9.01
C LYS A 79 -1.37 19.12 -8.13
N TYR A 80 -1.05 19.86 -7.07
CA TYR A 80 -0.05 19.44 -6.10
C TYR A 80 -0.49 18.16 -5.37
N TRP A 81 -1.72 18.09 -4.86
CA TRP A 81 -2.23 16.92 -4.15
C TRP A 81 -2.25 15.66 -5.02
N GLN A 82 -2.69 15.76 -6.28
CA GLN A 82 -2.66 14.66 -7.24
C GLN A 82 -1.22 14.19 -7.51
N SER A 83 -0.29 15.11 -7.70
CA SER A 83 1.12 14.76 -7.92
C SER A 83 1.76 14.21 -6.67
N ASN A 84 1.45 14.76 -5.49
CA ASN A 84 1.98 14.34 -4.20
C ASN A 84 1.50 12.93 -3.82
N SER A 85 0.25 12.56 -4.12
CA SER A 85 -0.23 11.21 -3.88
C SER A 85 0.47 10.18 -4.77
N SER A 86 0.71 10.53 -6.04
CA SER A 86 1.50 9.67 -6.92
C SER A 86 2.97 9.57 -6.49
N ARG A 87 3.56 10.67 -6.02
CA ARG A 87 4.90 10.67 -5.42
C ARG A 87 4.95 9.75 -4.20
N GLY A 88 4.05 9.92 -3.24
CA GLY A 88 3.98 9.08 -2.04
C GLY A 88 3.82 7.60 -2.37
N PHE A 89 3.00 7.27 -3.39
CA PHE A 89 2.84 5.90 -3.87
C PHE A 89 4.17 5.30 -4.37
N PHE A 90 4.86 5.99 -5.28
CA PHE A 90 6.07 5.43 -5.89
C PHE A 90 7.28 5.47 -4.96
N GLU A 91 7.41 6.48 -4.08
CA GLU A 91 8.46 6.52 -3.06
C GLU A 91 8.31 5.36 -2.07
N GLN A 92 7.10 5.12 -1.57
CA GLN A 92 6.82 4.01 -0.66
C GLN A 92 7.01 2.65 -1.31
N LYS A 93 6.52 2.49 -2.56
CA LYS A 93 6.72 1.27 -3.33
C LYS A 93 8.20 1.00 -3.54
N LEU A 94 8.98 2.00 -3.95
CA LEU A 94 10.42 1.87 -4.19
C LEU A 94 11.15 1.40 -2.93
N TYR A 95 10.83 1.98 -1.78
CA TYR A 95 11.45 1.62 -0.51
C TYR A 95 11.37 0.12 -0.22
N TYR A 96 10.19 -0.49 -0.40
CA TYR A 96 10.01 -1.92 -0.12
C TYR A 96 10.47 -2.84 -1.24
N VAL A 97 10.31 -2.45 -2.51
CA VAL A 97 10.79 -3.27 -3.63
C VAL A 97 12.32 -3.36 -3.64
N ASP A 98 13.02 -2.31 -3.21
CA ASP A 98 14.47 -2.31 -3.02
C ASP A 98 14.91 -3.26 -1.90
N GLN A 99 14.16 -3.33 -0.80
CA GLN A 99 14.38 -4.33 0.25
C GLN A 99 14.17 -5.77 -0.27
N VAL A 100 13.10 -6.01 -1.03
CA VAL A 100 12.85 -7.31 -1.66
C VAL A 100 14.00 -7.67 -2.60
N GLN A 101 14.50 -6.73 -3.42
CA GLN A 101 15.66 -6.94 -4.27
C GLN A 101 16.90 -7.33 -3.46
N THR A 102 17.10 -6.69 -2.33
CA THR A 102 18.25 -6.97 -1.45
C THR A 102 18.19 -8.40 -0.87
N ILE A 103 16.99 -8.89 -0.53
CA ILE A 103 16.78 -10.26 -0.03
C ILE A 103 17.09 -11.30 -1.12
N PHE A 104 16.70 -11.03 -2.38
CA PHE A 104 16.97 -11.94 -3.50
C PHE A 104 18.38 -11.84 -4.06
N ARG A 105 19.19 -10.88 -3.60
CA ARG A 105 20.52 -10.66 -4.15
C ARG A 105 21.39 -11.90 -3.97
N ASP A 106 21.78 -12.47 -5.09
CA ASP A 106 22.72 -13.60 -5.15
C ASP A 106 24.15 -13.02 -5.24
N ASP A 107 24.92 -13.15 -4.17
CA ASP A 107 26.31 -12.71 -4.16
C ASP A 107 27.22 -13.92 -4.43
N GLU A 108 27.58 -14.13 -5.68
CA GLU A 108 28.47 -15.18 -6.11
C GLU A 108 29.83 -15.16 -5.38
N GLN A 109 30.27 -13.98 -4.93
CA GLN A 109 31.57 -13.84 -4.24
C GLN A 109 31.53 -14.33 -2.79
N SER A 110 30.37 -14.24 -2.13
CA SER A 110 30.23 -14.66 -0.73
C SER A 110 29.97 -16.16 -0.56
N GLN A 111 29.69 -16.89 -1.64
CA GLN A 111 29.29 -18.31 -1.63
C GLN A 111 28.06 -18.61 -0.73
N LYS A 112 27.21 -17.62 -0.52
CA LYS A 112 26.04 -17.71 0.36
C LYS A 112 24.70 -17.60 -0.38
N GLY A 113 24.73 -17.29 -1.69
CA GLY A 113 23.54 -17.16 -2.51
C GLY A 113 23.02 -18.51 -3.00
N PHE A 114 21.81 -18.50 -3.56
CA PHE A 114 21.15 -19.70 -4.09
C PHE A 114 22.01 -20.43 -5.12
N SER A 115 22.51 -19.70 -6.14
CA SER A 115 23.26 -20.29 -7.25
C SER A 115 24.51 -21.03 -6.75
N SER A 116 25.23 -20.44 -5.80
CA SER A 116 26.40 -21.08 -5.17
C SER A 116 26.03 -22.31 -4.38
N ILE A 117 24.98 -22.24 -3.52
CA ILE A 117 24.53 -23.36 -2.69
C ILE A 117 24.00 -24.50 -3.56
N PHE A 118 23.18 -24.16 -4.57
CA PHE A 118 22.56 -25.12 -5.47
C PHE A 118 23.59 -25.81 -6.36
N SER A 119 24.46 -25.03 -7.02
CA SER A 119 25.53 -25.59 -7.86
C SER A 119 26.50 -26.47 -7.05
N GLN A 120 26.85 -26.08 -5.81
CA GLN A 120 27.72 -26.89 -4.95
C GLN A 120 27.01 -28.19 -4.53
N MET A 121 25.70 -28.17 -4.24
CA MET A 121 24.93 -29.37 -3.93
C MET A 121 24.97 -30.36 -5.08
N PHE A 122 24.79 -29.91 -6.32
CA PHE A 122 24.86 -30.80 -7.50
C PHE A 122 26.29 -31.28 -7.81
N LYS A 123 27.29 -30.44 -7.52
CA LYS A 123 28.70 -30.85 -7.62
C LYS A 123 29.06 -31.94 -6.59
N ASP A 124 28.57 -31.80 -5.37
CA ASP A 124 28.76 -32.81 -4.33
C ASP A 124 28.00 -34.11 -4.68
N LEU A 125 26.81 -33.98 -5.29
CA LEU A 125 26.05 -35.10 -5.83
C LEU A 125 26.79 -35.80 -6.97
N ASP A 126 27.44 -35.09 -7.90
CA ASP A 126 28.25 -35.68 -8.98
C ASP A 126 29.46 -36.45 -8.42
N THR A 127 30.04 -35.96 -7.33
CA THR A 127 31.15 -36.65 -6.66
C THR A 127 30.74 -38.05 -6.14
N LEU A 128 29.46 -38.23 -5.79
CA LEU A 128 28.93 -39.54 -5.36
C LEU A 128 28.96 -40.62 -6.47
N LYS A 129 29.01 -40.24 -7.75
CA LYS A 129 29.17 -41.21 -8.86
C LYS A 129 30.47 -42.01 -8.79
N THR A 130 31.48 -41.42 -8.19
CA THR A 130 32.81 -42.07 -8.09
C THR A 130 33.18 -42.47 -6.67
N GLN A 131 32.56 -41.85 -5.67
CA GLN A 131 32.89 -42.02 -4.25
C GLN A 131 31.66 -42.28 -3.37
N GLY A 132 30.60 -42.86 -3.92
CA GLY A 132 29.33 -43.07 -3.25
C GLY A 132 29.38 -43.98 -2.01
N GLU A 133 30.41 -44.79 -1.84
CA GLU A 133 30.61 -45.59 -0.64
C GLU A 133 31.28 -44.82 0.50
N VAL A 134 31.89 -43.65 0.19
CA VAL A 134 32.61 -42.86 1.18
C VAL A 134 31.63 -42.06 2.03
N LYS A 135 31.49 -42.42 3.30
CA LYS A 135 30.56 -41.75 4.25
C LYS A 135 30.76 -40.23 4.36
N ALA A 136 32.00 -39.75 4.24
CA ALA A 136 32.30 -38.33 4.28
C ALA A 136 31.72 -37.58 3.08
N VAL A 137 31.76 -38.15 1.87
CA VAL A 137 31.22 -37.56 0.64
C VAL A 137 29.69 -37.51 0.71
N ARG A 138 29.04 -38.56 1.22
CA ARG A 138 27.60 -38.57 1.47
C ARG A 138 27.18 -37.50 2.47
N ASN A 139 27.91 -37.35 3.59
CA ASN A 139 27.67 -36.31 4.56
C ASN A 139 27.81 -34.92 3.95
N GLN A 140 28.82 -34.70 3.10
CA GLN A 140 29.01 -33.41 2.44
C GLN A 140 27.78 -33.02 1.59
N PHE A 141 27.30 -33.93 0.75
CA PHE A 141 26.10 -33.72 -0.05
C PHE A 141 24.87 -33.45 0.81
N ILE A 142 24.63 -34.27 1.86
CA ILE A 142 23.46 -34.12 2.74
C ILE A 142 23.49 -32.79 3.47
N HIS A 143 24.66 -32.34 3.96
CA HIS A 143 24.79 -31.03 4.60
C HIS A 143 24.62 -29.87 3.62
N GLN A 144 25.03 -30.06 2.35
CA GLN A 144 24.79 -29.04 1.33
C GLN A 144 23.30 -28.94 0.97
N ALA A 145 22.58 -30.04 0.89
CA ALA A 145 21.14 -30.09 0.74
C ALA A 145 20.42 -29.42 1.94
N GLN A 146 20.93 -29.66 3.17
CA GLN A 146 20.42 -28.97 4.35
C GLN A 146 20.68 -27.46 4.28
N SER A 147 21.83 -27.02 3.77
CA SER A 147 22.11 -25.59 3.56
C SER A 147 21.13 -24.96 2.58
N LEU A 148 20.73 -25.67 1.53
CA LEU A 148 19.68 -25.22 0.61
C LEU A 148 18.32 -25.04 1.32
N CYS A 149 17.91 -26.01 2.14
CA CYS A 149 16.70 -25.89 2.95
C CYS A 149 16.76 -24.67 3.89
N THR A 150 17.89 -24.48 4.58
CA THR A 150 18.11 -23.34 5.49
C THR A 150 18.05 -22.01 4.75
N TYR A 151 18.59 -21.94 3.53
CA TYR A 151 18.51 -20.75 2.69
C TYR A 151 17.05 -20.37 2.39
N PHE A 152 16.22 -21.33 1.95
CA PHE A 152 14.81 -21.05 1.67
C PHE A 152 14.00 -20.72 2.92
N ASN A 153 14.30 -21.34 4.06
CA ASN A 153 13.66 -20.97 5.33
C ASN A 153 13.99 -19.51 5.72
N ALA A 154 15.25 -19.10 5.58
CA ALA A 154 15.67 -17.73 5.84
C ALA A 154 15.03 -16.73 4.87
N LEU A 155 15.01 -17.06 3.58
CA LEU A 155 14.37 -16.25 2.53
C LEU A 155 12.88 -16.03 2.82
N SER A 156 12.16 -17.10 3.13
CA SER A 156 10.73 -17.02 3.49
C SER A 156 10.50 -16.17 4.73
N LYS A 157 11.34 -16.34 5.76
CA LYS A 157 11.26 -15.54 6.98
C LYS A 157 11.45 -14.06 6.70
N SER A 158 12.46 -13.68 5.90
CA SER A 158 12.71 -12.28 5.56
C SER A 158 11.57 -11.67 4.74
N LEU A 159 10.95 -12.43 3.83
CA LEU A 159 9.76 -11.96 3.10
C LEU A 159 8.56 -11.75 4.03
N THR A 160 8.36 -12.65 5.00
CA THR A 160 7.29 -12.51 6.00
C THR A 160 7.53 -11.30 6.90
N GLU A 161 8.78 -11.04 7.33
CA GLU A 161 9.14 -9.85 8.11
C GLU A 161 8.80 -8.55 7.36
N ILE A 162 9.10 -8.45 6.04
CA ILE A 162 8.66 -7.29 5.24
C ILE A 162 7.13 -7.18 5.20
N GLN A 163 6.41 -8.28 5.10
CA GLN A 163 4.94 -8.28 5.10
C GLN A 163 4.37 -7.78 6.44
N GLU A 164 4.99 -8.17 7.55
CA GLU A 164 4.64 -7.70 8.91
C GLU A 164 4.97 -6.21 9.08
N ASP A 165 6.14 -5.76 8.65
CA ASP A 165 6.54 -4.35 8.70
C ASP A 165 5.59 -3.46 7.90
N THR A 166 5.23 -3.87 6.67
CA THR A 166 4.22 -3.17 5.86
C THR A 166 2.85 -3.13 6.53
N ASN A 167 2.49 -4.19 7.26
CA ASN A 167 1.23 -4.25 7.99
C ASN A 167 1.18 -3.26 9.16
N GLU A 168 2.26 -3.13 9.93
CA GLU A 168 2.35 -2.13 11.00
C GLU A 168 2.40 -0.70 10.46
N GLU A 169 3.06 -0.47 9.32
CA GLU A 169 3.07 0.85 8.68
C GLU A 169 1.70 1.26 8.13
N ILE A 170 0.89 0.29 7.66
CA ILE A 170 -0.52 0.53 7.32
C ILE A 170 -1.29 1.05 8.53
N LYS A 171 -1.10 0.45 9.71
CA LYS A 171 -1.74 0.91 10.94
C LYS A 171 -1.30 2.32 11.31
N ALA A 172 0.01 2.60 11.28
CA ALA A 172 0.55 3.94 11.54
C ALA A 172 -0.02 4.99 10.56
N SER A 173 -0.17 4.64 9.28
CA SER A 173 -0.78 5.50 8.27
C SER A 173 -2.26 5.81 8.57
N VAL A 174 -3.02 4.81 9.05
CA VAL A 174 -4.41 4.98 9.46
C VAL A 174 -4.51 5.89 10.69
N ASP A 175 -3.66 5.70 11.67
CA ASP A 175 -3.62 6.54 12.87
C ASP A 175 -3.29 8.00 12.52
N ASN A 176 -2.39 8.23 11.56
CA ASN A 176 -2.07 9.56 11.04
C ASN A 176 -3.26 10.18 10.29
N ILE A 177 -3.94 9.44 9.40
CA ILE A 177 -5.17 9.89 8.72
C ILE A 177 -6.22 10.35 9.74
N ASN A 178 -6.47 9.56 10.79
CA ASN A 178 -7.43 9.89 11.83
C ASN A 178 -7.05 11.17 12.60
N SER A 179 -5.77 11.32 12.95
CA SER A 179 -5.25 12.53 13.61
C SER A 179 -5.39 13.77 12.73
N ILE A 180 -5.09 13.66 11.43
CA ILE A 180 -5.26 14.76 10.47
C ILE A 180 -6.74 15.13 10.32
N ALA A 181 -7.65 14.15 10.23
CA ALA A 181 -9.08 14.39 10.12
C ALA A 181 -9.63 15.18 11.33
N GLU A 182 -9.24 14.79 12.54
CA GLU A 182 -9.61 15.51 13.77
C GLU A 182 -9.11 16.96 13.75
N LYS A 183 -7.81 17.16 13.43
CA LYS A 183 -7.21 18.51 13.36
C LYS A 183 -7.90 19.40 12.34
N ILE A 184 -8.24 18.87 11.15
CA ILE A 184 -8.97 19.60 10.11
C ILE A 184 -10.36 20.00 10.62
N SER A 185 -11.09 19.10 11.29
CA SER A 185 -12.40 19.40 11.89
C SER A 185 -12.30 20.55 12.92
N VAL A 186 -11.29 20.53 13.78
CA VAL A 186 -11.03 21.61 14.76
C VAL A 186 -10.73 22.93 14.07
N LEU A 187 -9.87 22.93 13.04
CA LEU A 187 -9.55 24.12 12.25
C LEU A 187 -10.80 24.66 11.53
N ASN A 188 -11.64 23.81 10.95
CA ASN A 188 -12.90 24.23 10.33
C ASN A 188 -13.81 24.97 11.32
N LYS A 189 -13.93 24.48 12.56
CA LYS A 189 -14.68 25.17 13.63
C LYS A 189 -14.10 26.54 13.94
N GLN A 190 -12.78 26.64 14.04
CA GLN A 190 -12.09 27.90 14.33
C GLN A 190 -12.24 28.92 13.18
N ILE A 191 -12.06 28.47 11.94
CA ILE A 191 -12.22 29.26 10.71
C ILE A 191 -13.66 29.83 10.66
N ASN A 192 -14.66 28.96 10.80
CA ASN A 192 -16.05 29.37 10.78
C ASN A 192 -16.41 30.40 11.90
N ASN A 193 -15.85 30.23 13.10
CA ASN A 193 -16.06 31.19 14.20
C ASN A 193 -15.54 32.61 13.90
N ILE A 194 -14.48 32.72 13.08
CA ILE A 194 -13.91 34.00 12.66
C ILE A 194 -14.73 34.57 11.48
N GLU A 195 -14.99 33.73 10.47
CA GLU A 195 -15.55 34.15 9.18
C GLU A 195 -17.04 34.51 9.26
N VAL A 196 -17.84 33.86 10.10
CA VAL A 196 -19.23 34.25 10.39
C VAL A 196 -19.32 35.69 10.96
N ARG A 197 -18.26 36.19 11.58
CA ARG A 197 -18.19 37.56 12.10
C ARG A 197 -17.63 38.57 11.09
N GLY A 198 -17.40 38.16 9.83
CA GLY A 198 -16.87 39.00 8.75
C GLY A 198 -15.34 39.10 8.71
N GLY A 199 -14.62 38.32 9.50
CA GLY A 199 -13.17 38.20 9.41
C GLY A 199 -12.70 37.18 8.35
N HIS A 200 -11.40 37.11 8.10
CA HIS A 200 -10.76 36.09 7.29
C HIS A 200 -9.70 35.37 8.13
N ALA A 201 -9.77 34.05 8.17
CA ALA A 201 -8.92 33.20 9.02
C ALA A 201 -7.70 32.65 8.24
N ASN A 202 -6.90 33.56 7.64
CA ASN A 202 -5.85 33.23 6.68
C ASN A 202 -4.85 32.19 7.24
N GLU A 203 -4.28 32.39 8.42
CA GLU A 203 -3.30 31.49 9.04
C GLU A 203 -3.89 30.11 9.37
N LEU A 204 -5.16 30.05 9.77
CA LEU A 204 -5.83 28.78 10.04
C LEU A 204 -6.15 28.03 8.73
N ARG A 205 -6.46 28.76 7.67
CA ARG A 205 -6.62 28.19 6.32
C ARG A 205 -5.30 27.62 5.79
N ASP A 206 -4.16 28.28 6.04
CA ASP A 206 -2.84 27.80 5.71
C ASP A 206 -2.48 26.52 6.51
N GLN A 207 -2.78 26.51 7.82
CA GLN A 207 -2.58 25.31 8.65
C GLN A 207 -3.42 24.14 8.15
N ARG A 208 -4.70 24.38 7.80
CA ARG A 208 -5.58 23.37 7.21
C ARG A 208 -5.02 22.83 5.90
N ALA A 209 -4.51 23.70 5.04
CA ALA A 209 -3.91 23.31 3.78
C ALA A 209 -2.64 22.47 3.94
N ASN A 210 -1.80 22.77 4.92
CA ASN A 210 -0.63 21.95 5.23
C ASN A 210 -1.03 20.53 5.66
N LEU A 211 -2.11 20.38 6.42
CA LEU A 211 -2.65 19.07 6.78
C LEU A 211 -3.20 18.31 5.55
N ILE A 212 -3.82 19.01 4.60
CA ILE A 212 -4.25 18.40 3.32
C ILE A 212 -3.03 17.99 2.48
N ASP A 213 -1.98 18.81 2.44
CA ASP A 213 -0.73 18.48 1.76
C ASP A 213 -0.10 17.19 2.33
N GLU A 214 -0.08 17.04 3.66
CA GLU A 214 0.40 15.82 4.33
C GLU A 214 -0.49 14.61 3.99
N LEU A 215 -1.81 14.77 4.11
CA LEU A 215 -2.79 13.72 3.81
C LEU A 215 -2.69 13.24 2.35
N SER A 216 -2.42 14.18 1.41
CA SER A 216 -2.30 13.86 -0.02
C SER A 216 -1.12 12.94 -0.35
N GLY A 217 -0.09 12.88 0.48
CA GLY A 217 0.99 11.90 0.34
C GLY A 217 0.57 10.48 0.74
N ILE A 218 -0.40 10.36 1.64
CA ILE A 218 -0.86 9.08 2.19
C ILE A 218 -1.98 8.47 1.33
N ALA A 219 -2.92 9.31 0.87
CA ALA A 219 -4.08 8.87 0.08
C ALA A 219 -4.41 9.90 -1.01
N ASP A 220 -5.23 9.52 -1.99
CA ASP A 220 -5.77 10.47 -2.96
C ASP A 220 -6.78 11.39 -2.27
N VAL A 221 -6.60 12.70 -2.40
CA VAL A 221 -7.38 13.73 -1.68
C VAL A 221 -8.12 14.64 -2.64
N GLU A 222 -9.39 14.84 -2.39
CA GLU A 222 -10.24 15.85 -3.04
C GLU A 222 -10.88 16.73 -1.96
N THR A 223 -10.97 18.04 -2.20
CA THR A 223 -11.62 18.97 -1.27
C THR A 223 -12.71 19.76 -1.96
N LYS A 224 -13.78 20.10 -1.21
CA LYS A 224 -14.86 20.97 -1.69
C LYS A 224 -15.27 21.92 -0.58
N GLU A 225 -15.36 23.20 -0.91
CA GLU A 225 -15.83 24.23 -0.01
C GLU A 225 -17.16 24.82 -0.50
N PHE A 226 -18.16 24.83 0.36
CA PHE A 226 -19.50 25.34 0.07
C PHE A 226 -19.85 26.46 1.04
N GLU A 227 -20.42 27.54 0.52
CA GLU A 227 -20.98 28.61 1.38
C GLU A 227 -22.19 28.05 2.16
N VAL A 228 -22.27 28.39 3.44
CA VAL A 228 -23.45 28.07 4.25
C VAL A 228 -24.50 29.17 4.03
N THR A 229 -25.61 28.77 3.42
CA THR A 229 -26.73 29.69 3.14
C THR A 229 -27.94 29.37 4.02
N ASN A 230 -28.73 30.39 4.36
CA ASN A 230 -30.02 30.21 5.01
C ASN A 230 -31.09 29.69 4.01
N SER A 231 -32.31 29.41 4.50
CA SER A 231 -33.42 28.94 3.66
C SER A 231 -33.82 29.90 2.54
N ASN A 232 -33.41 31.19 2.62
CA ASN A 232 -33.67 32.22 1.62
C ASN A 232 -32.49 32.42 0.65
N GLY A 233 -31.46 31.56 0.70
CA GLY A 233 -30.28 31.63 -0.16
C GLY A 233 -29.26 32.72 0.22
N GLN A 234 -29.40 33.35 1.39
CA GLN A 234 -28.44 34.35 1.86
C GLN A 234 -27.25 33.65 2.53
N ASN A 235 -26.04 34.10 2.18
CA ASN A 235 -24.80 33.60 2.78
C ASN A 235 -24.77 34.01 4.28
N LEU A 236 -24.50 33.05 5.16
CA LEU A 236 -24.37 33.24 6.60
C LEU A 236 -22.93 33.57 7.03
N GLY A 237 -22.01 33.73 6.08
CA GLY A 237 -20.61 34.06 6.33
C GLY A 237 -19.73 32.87 6.71
N GLY A 238 -20.29 31.66 6.89
CA GLY A 238 -19.53 30.44 7.17
C GLY A 238 -19.41 29.55 5.94
N THR A 239 -18.43 28.63 5.96
CA THR A 239 -18.24 27.65 4.90
C THR A 239 -18.31 26.24 5.46
N ASN A 240 -18.82 25.28 4.65
CA ASN A 240 -18.71 23.85 4.89
C ASN A 240 -17.56 23.30 4.03
N TYR A 241 -16.45 22.98 4.66
CA TYR A 241 -15.28 22.43 3.99
C TYR A 241 -15.26 20.91 4.13
N ARG A 242 -15.35 20.23 2.99
CA ARG A 242 -15.35 18.76 2.92
C ARG A 242 -14.03 18.25 2.39
N VAL A 243 -13.55 17.15 2.99
CA VAL A 243 -12.35 16.42 2.56
C VAL A 243 -12.75 14.99 2.24
N TYR A 244 -12.37 14.55 1.06
CA TYR A 244 -12.55 13.18 0.59
C TYR A 244 -11.19 12.52 0.47
N ILE A 245 -11.12 11.24 0.84
CA ILE A 245 -9.95 10.37 0.61
C ILE A 245 -10.37 9.16 -0.22
N ASN A 246 -9.65 8.86 -1.28
CA ASN A 246 -9.98 7.77 -2.21
C ASN A 246 -11.46 7.76 -2.64
N GLY A 247 -12.05 8.94 -2.82
CA GLY A 247 -13.45 9.13 -3.21
C GLY A 247 -14.48 8.98 -2.08
N GLN A 248 -14.07 8.78 -0.83
CA GLN A 248 -14.94 8.63 0.34
C GLN A 248 -14.78 9.83 1.30
N THR A 249 -15.87 10.31 1.90
CA THR A 249 -15.84 11.46 2.80
C THR A 249 -15.10 11.12 4.09
N LEU A 250 -14.09 11.91 4.42
CA LEU A 250 -13.34 11.87 5.68
C LEU A 250 -13.79 12.95 6.65
N VAL A 251 -13.90 14.20 6.16
CA VAL A 251 -14.34 15.36 6.96
C VAL A 251 -15.52 16.04 6.27
N ASP A 252 -16.57 16.36 6.99
CA ASP A 252 -17.72 17.14 6.52
C ASP A 252 -17.97 18.33 7.46
N GLY A 253 -17.39 19.46 7.11
CA GLY A 253 -17.43 20.66 7.93
C GLY A 253 -16.80 20.44 9.30
N ASN A 254 -17.63 20.39 10.33
CA ASN A 254 -17.21 20.24 11.72
C ASN A 254 -17.14 18.78 12.20
N ASP A 255 -17.63 17.85 11.40
CA ASP A 255 -17.67 16.42 11.70
C ASP A 255 -16.59 15.70 10.92
N TYR A 256 -16.06 14.62 11.48
CA TYR A 256 -15.07 13.77 10.83
C TYR A 256 -15.37 12.30 11.10
N ARG A 257 -14.89 11.44 10.22
CA ARG A 257 -14.98 10.00 10.33
C ARG A 257 -13.60 9.44 10.65
N THR A 258 -13.58 8.31 11.33
CA THR A 258 -12.37 7.58 11.68
C THR A 258 -12.31 6.23 10.99
N LEU A 259 -11.08 5.82 10.68
CA LEU A 259 -10.75 4.50 10.15
C LEU A 259 -10.29 3.61 11.29
N LYS A 260 -10.64 2.33 11.22
CA LYS A 260 -10.26 1.31 12.19
C LYS A 260 -9.51 0.18 11.51
N CYS A 261 -8.34 -0.18 12.04
CA CYS A 261 -7.61 -1.39 11.67
C CYS A 261 -8.14 -2.58 12.49
N THR A 262 -8.58 -3.63 11.80
CA THR A 262 -9.04 -4.87 12.42
C THR A 262 -8.16 -6.02 11.95
N SER A 263 -7.52 -6.72 12.87
CA SER A 263 -6.71 -7.90 12.58
C SER A 263 -7.61 -9.05 12.11
N SER A 264 -7.21 -9.69 11.01
CA SER A 264 -7.90 -10.86 10.45
C SER A 264 -7.17 -12.15 10.78
N LYS A 265 -7.92 -13.16 11.19
CA LYS A 265 -7.41 -14.53 11.33
C LYS A 265 -7.49 -15.32 10.00
N TYR A 266 -8.12 -14.74 8.98
CA TYR A 266 -8.30 -15.34 7.66
C TYR A 266 -7.30 -14.75 6.69
N LEU A 267 -6.54 -15.61 6.03
CA LEU A 267 -5.47 -15.25 5.13
C LEU A 267 -5.98 -15.23 3.67
N ASN A 268 -5.26 -14.57 2.78
CA ASN A 268 -5.56 -14.60 1.35
C ASN A 268 -4.74 -15.69 0.63
N ASN A 269 -3.49 -15.88 1.04
CA ASN A 269 -2.56 -16.84 0.46
C ASN A 269 -2.00 -17.75 1.56
N GLN A 270 -1.42 -18.89 1.17
CA GLN A 270 -0.93 -19.90 2.11
C GLN A 270 0.15 -19.39 3.07
N MET A 271 1.01 -18.49 2.60
CA MET A 271 2.19 -18.03 3.34
C MET A 271 2.04 -16.64 3.93
N ASP A 272 0.84 -16.04 3.83
CA ASP A 272 0.60 -14.73 4.44
C ASP A 272 0.87 -14.76 5.95
N ALA A 273 1.47 -13.70 6.48
CA ALA A 273 1.63 -13.53 7.91
C ALA A 273 0.27 -13.45 8.61
N GLU A 274 0.22 -13.89 9.86
CA GLU A 274 -0.99 -13.82 10.67
C GLU A 274 -1.27 -12.38 11.11
N GLY A 275 -2.53 -12.05 11.35
CA GLY A 275 -2.88 -10.75 11.94
C GLY A 275 -2.92 -9.56 10.99
N MET A 276 -2.98 -9.79 9.69
CA MET A 276 -3.07 -8.73 8.68
C MET A 276 -4.27 -7.82 8.90
N TYR A 277 -4.03 -6.49 8.90
CA TYR A 277 -5.09 -5.50 9.12
C TYR A 277 -5.97 -5.32 7.88
N ALA A 278 -7.28 -5.38 8.12
CA ALA A 278 -8.30 -4.83 7.24
C ALA A 278 -8.70 -3.44 7.75
N ILE A 279 -8.88 -2.48 6.85
CA ILE A 279 -9.30 -1.12 7.21
C ILE A 279 -10.79 -0.97 6.97
N THR A 280 -11.52 -0.55 7.98
CA THR A 280 -12.95 -0.27 7.90
C THR A 280 -13.25 1.12 8.46
N TRP A 281 -14.33 1.72 8.00
CA TRP A 281 -14.89 2.90 8.65
C TRP A 281 -15.46 2.51 10.01
N GLU A 282 -15.10 3.23 11.07
CA GLU A 282 -15.51 2.90 12.44
C GLU A 282 -17.03 3.06 12.65
N ASP A 283 -17.63 4.04 11.97
CA ASP A 283 -19.06 4.38 12.07
C ASP A 283 -19.98 3.38 11.36
N THR A 284 -19.56 2.82 10.22
CA THR A 284 -20.39 1.95 9.38
C THR A 284 -19.93 0.50 9.35
N GLY A 285 -18.67 0.23 9.74
CA GLY A 285 -18.04 -1.08 9.56
C GLY A 285 -17.74 -1.45 8.10
N MET A 286 -18.01 -0.56 7.14
CA MET A 286 -17.74 -0.79 5.72
C MET A 286 -16.26 -0.74 5.43
N GLU A 287 -15.78 -1.59 4.52
CA GLU A 287 -14.37 -1.60 4.09
C GLU A 287 -13.99 -0.26 3.44
N PHE A 288 -12.83 0.28 3.85
CA PHE A 288 -12.25 1.46 3.25
C PHE A 288 -11.59 1.12 1.90
N ASN A 289 -11.82 1.95 0.90
CA ASN A 289 -11.26 1.76 -0.44
C ASN A 289 -9.76 2.13 -0.51
N ALA A 290 -8.92 1.29 0.10
CA ALA A 290 -7.46 1.48 0.04
C ALA A 290 -6.81 0.86 -1.21
N LYS A 291 -7.48 -0.09 -1.87
CA LYS A 291 -6.91 -0.94 -2.93
C LYS A 291 -7.48 -0.66 -4.32
N GLY A 292 -8.58 0.08 -4.41
CA GLY A 292 -9.32 0.29 -5.65
C GLY A 292 -8.57 1.12 -6.70
N ALA A 293 -9.13 1.19 -7.90
CA ALA A 293 -8.53 1.94 -9.02
C ALA A 293 -8.40 3.43 -8.72
N SER A 294 -9.35 4.02 -7.97
CA SER A 294 -9.32 5.42 -7.56
C SER A 294 -8.41 5.71 -6.37
N ALA A 295 -7.92 4.68 -5.67
CA ALA A 295 -6.98 4.87 -4.58
C ALA A 295 -5.58 5.22 -5.09
N ASN A 296 -4.84 6.04 -4.34
CA ASN A 296 -3.44 6.38 -4.60
C ASN A 296 -2.75 6.74 -3.26
N GLY A 297 -1.48 7.11 -3.29
CA GLY A 297 -0.71 7.46 -2.11
C GLY A 297 0.07 6.30 -1.50
N SER A 298 0.85 6.59 -0.46
CA SER A 298 1.71 5.60 0.21
C SER A 298 0.92 4.42 0.78
N LEU A 299 -0.31 4.64 1.27
CA LEU A 299 -1.16 3.59 1.81
C LEU A 299 -1.50 2.51 0.76
N LYS A 300 -1.79 2.89 -0.48
CA LYS A 300 -2.01 1.93 -1.57
C LYS A 300 -0.75 1.14 -1.89
N ALA A 301 0.40 1.79 -1.91
CA ALA A 301 1.68 1.11 -2.14
C ALA A 301 1.97 0.05 -1.07
N LEU A 302 1.71 0.34 0.20
CA LEU A 302 1.83 -0.62 1.29
C LEU A 302 0.95 -1.86 1.07
N PHE A 303 -0.31 -1.67 0.66
CA PHE A 303 -1.18 -2.80 0.32
C PHE A 303 -0.68 -3.57 -0.90
N MET A 304 -0.11 -2.90 -1.90
CA MET A 304 0.44 -3.58 -3.07
C MET A 304 1.64 -4.46 -2.72
N ILE A 305 2.49 -4.03 -1.81
CA ILE A 305 3.61 -4.83 -1.32
C ILE A 305 3.10 -5.98 -0.45
N ARG A 306 2.22 -5.69 0.52
CA ARG A 306 1.74 -6.67 1.49
C ARG A 306 0.88 -7.77 0.88
N ASP A 307 -0.05 -7.41 -0.01
CA ASP A 307 -1.12 -8.28 -0.51
C ASP A 307 -0.98 -8.59 -2.01
N GLY A 308 0.02 -8.02 -2.72
CA GLY A 308 0.19 -8.17 -4.16
C GLY A 308 0.46 -9.62 -4.56
N ASN A 309 -0.42 -10.19 -5.36
CA ASN A 309 -0.34 -11.57 -5.86
C ASN A 309 -0.42 -11.68 -7.39
N ASN A 310 -0.15 -10.57 -8.09
CA ASN A 310 -0.16 -10.50 -9.55
C ASN A 310 -1.48 -11.02 -10.18
N ASN A 311 -2.62 -10.83 -9.49
CA ASN A 311 -3.92 -11.40 -9.88
C ASN A 311 -3.96 -12.94 -9.98
N GLU A 312 -3.01 -13.64 -9.39
CA GLU A 312 -2.87 -15.11 -9.43
C GLU A 312 -3.72 -15.83 -8.38
N ASN A 313 -4.74 -15.18 -7.83
CA ASN A 313 -5.70 -15.84 -6.95
C ASN A 313 -6.60 -16.80 -7.72
N MET A 314 -6.98 -17.91 -7.06
CA MET A 314 -7.86 -18.91 -7.67
C MET A 314 -9.22 -18.31 -8.00
N LYS A 315 -9.74 -18.68 -9.18
CA LYS A 315 -11.04 -18.28 -9.70
C LYS A 315 -11.77 -19.49 -10.23
N GLY A 316 -13.05 -19.59 -9.97
CA GLY A 316 -13.85 -20.71 -10.45
C GLY A 316 -15.34 -20.41 -10.48
N THR A 317 -16.09 -21.33 -11.05
CA THR A 317 -17.56 -21.26 -11.08
C THR A 317 -18.14 -22.12 -9.98
N VAL A 318 -19.10 -21.59 -9.23
CA VAL A 318 -19.80 -22.37 -8.20
C VAL A 318 -20.55 -23.52 -8.85
N SER A 319 -20.23 -24.74 -8.47
CA SER A 319 -20.85 -25.96 -8.98
C SER A 319 -21.86 -26.57 -8.00
N ASP A 320 -21.61 -26.38 -6.70
CA ASP A 320 -22.49 -26.83 -5.62
C ASP A 320 -22.27 -25.95 -4.37
N ALA A 321 -23.30 -25.87 -3.51
CA ALA A 321 -23.19 -25.20 -2.23
C ALA A 321 -24.22 -25.79 -1.26
N ASP A 322 -23.93 -25.79 0.03
CA ASP A 322 -24.82 -26.05 1.12
C ASP A 322 -24.64 -25.02 2.23
N LEU A 323 -25.34 -25.11 3.33
CA LEU A 323 -25.27 -24.14 4.44
C LEU A 323 -23.84 -23.96 5.01
N SER A 324 -23.01 -24.99 4.87
CA SER A 324 -21.67 -25.09 5.49
C SER A 324 -20.51 -25.18 4.51
N SER A 325 -20.80 -25.31 3.21
CA SER A 325 -19.73 -25.46 2.19
C SER A 325 -20.08 -24.83 0.85
N ILE A 326 -19.06 -24.48 0.09
CA ILE A 326 -19.17 -24.03 -1.31
C ILE A 326 -18.15 -24.80 -2.14
N THR A 327 -18.63 -25.43 -3.21
CA THR A 327 -17.79 -26.16 -4.17
C THR A 327 -17.71 -25.40 -5.49
N ILE A 328 -16.49 -25.23 -5.97
CA ILE A 328 -16.22 -24.59 -7.26
C ILE A 328 -15.59 -25.58 -8.24
N LYS A 329 -15.86 -25.38 -9.52
CA LYS A 329 -15.06 -25.93 -10.61
C LYS A 329 -14.04 -24.92 -11.05
N ILE A 330 -12.82 -25.38 -11.24
CA ILE A 330 -11.68 -24.58 -11.72
C ILE A 330 -11.13 -25.23 -13.00
N PRO A 331 -10.41 -24.49 -13.86
CA PRO A 331 -9.59 -25.09 -14.89
C PRO A 331 -8.59 -26.05 -14.26
N ASP A 332 -8.28 -27.15 -14.94
CA ASP A 332 -7.30 -28.12 -14.46
C ASP A 332 -6.00 -27.41 -14.07
N THR A 333 -5.67 -27.44 -12.77
CA THR A 333 -4.55 -26.74 -12.18
C THR A 333 -3.66 -27.76 -11.46
N LYS A 334 -2.34 -27.70 -11.65
CA LYS A 334 -1.45 -28.62 -10.93
C LYS A 334 -1.51 -28.38 -9.43
N VAL A 335 -1.40 -29.47 -8.64
CA VAL A 335 -1.39 -29.37 -7.17
C VAL A 335 -0.29 -28.42 -6.67
N ASN A 336 0.87 -28.43 -7.34
CA ASN A 336 2.02 -27.63 -6.94
C ASN A 336 1.86 -26.12 -7.20
N GLU A 337 0.93 -25.74 -8.08
CA GLU A 337 0.59 -24.34 -8.41
C GLU A 337 -0.45 -23.74 -7.44
N LEU A 338 -1.05 -24.55 -6.54
CA LEU A 338 -2.04 -24.07 -5.58
C LEU A 338 -1.41 -23.18 -4.51
N SER A 339 -2.14 -22.12 -4.13
CA SER A 339 -1.72 -21.15 -3.12
C SER A 339 -2.86 -20.78 -2.16
N LEU A 340 -3.66 -21.76 -1.75
CA LEU A 340 -4.81 -21.55 -0.85
C LEU A 340 -4.35 -21.56 0.61
N ALA A 341 -4.78 -20.57 1.38
CA ALA A 341 -4.62 -20.62 2.84
C ALA A 341 -5.43 -21.76 3.46
N ASN A 342 -4.99 -22.31 4.59
CA ASN A 342 -5.79 -23.29 5.33
C ASN A 342 -7.08 -22.66 5.88
N LYS A 343 -6.99 -21.41 6.31
CA LYS A 343 -8.13 -20.57 6.73
C LYS A 343 -8.08 -19.29 5.93
N GLY A 344 -9.16 -19.02 5.20
CA GLY A 344 -9.14 -17.89 4.30
C GLY A 344 -10.52 -17.33 4.03
N ARG A 345 -10.57 -16.45 3.03
CA ARG A 345 -11.84 -15.86 2.56
C ARG A 345 -12.05 -16.10 1.08
N ILE A 346 -13.29 -16.21 0.72
CA ILE A 346 -13.77 -16.33 -0.66
C ILE A 346 -14.82 -15.25 -0.90
N MET A 347 -14.93 -14.78 -2.13
CA MET A 347 -15.92 -13.80 -2.54
C MET A 347 -16.83 -14.38 -3.63
N VAL A 348 -18.14 -14.33 -3.39
CA VAL A 348 -19.19 -14.70 -4.35
C VAL A 348 -20.20 -13.55 -4.40
N ASN A 349 -20.51 -13.03 -5.58
CA ASN A 349 -21.50 -11.95 -5.77
C ASN A 349 -21.24 -10.73 -4.86
N ASN A 350 -19.99 -10.30 -4.71
CA ASN A 350 -19.55 -9.22 -3.84
C ASN A 350 -19.82 -9.45 -2.33
N LYS A 351 -20.13 -10.67 -1.91
CA LYS A 351 -20.21 -11.06 -0.50
C LYS A 351 -19.02 -11.94 -0.14
N PHE A 352 -18.40 -11.63 0.99
CA PHE A 352 -17.32 -12.44 1.53
C PHE A 352 -17.88 -13.57 2.40
N TYR A 353 -17.28 -14.75 2.25
CA TYR A 353 -17.46 -15.90 3.13
C TYR A 353 -16.08 -16.32 3.62
N TYR A 354 -16.00 -16.70 4.89
CA TYR A 354 -14.77 -17.20 5.50
C TYR A 354 -14.82 -18.71 5.59
N TYR A 355 -13.67 -19.38 5.42
CA TYR A 355 -13.56 -20.82 5.49
C TYR A 355 -12.45 -21.26 6.44
N ASP A 356 -12.64 -22.42 7.12
CA ASP A 356 -11.72 -23.04 8.08
C ASP A 356 -11.11 -24.35 7.54
N GLY A 357 -11.03 -24.51 6.25
CA GLY A 357 -10.45 -25.67 5.56
C GLY A 357 -11.02 -25.83 4.17
N TRP A 358 -10.32 -26.59 3.35
CA TRP A 358 -10.78 -26.92 2.01
C TRP A 358 -10.33 -28.34 1.63
N THR A 359 -11.05 -28.93 0.68
CA THR A 359 -10.69 -30.18 0.01
C THR A 359 -10.74 -29.97 -1.50
N ALA A 360 -9.85 -30.61 -2.22
CA ALA A 360 -9.81 -30.52 -3.67
C ALA A 360 -9.90 -31.91 -4.30
N LYS A 361 -10.59 -32.02 -5.43
CA LYS A 361 -10.59 -33.23 -6.26
C LYS A 361 -9.54 -33.11 -7.33
N VAL A 362 -8.69 -34.10 -7.42
CA VAL A 362 -7.55 -34.18 -8.33
C VAL A 362 -7.77 -35.33 -9.30
N GLY A 363 -7.93 -34.99 -10.58
CA GLY A 363 -8.01 -35.93 -11.69
C GLY A 363 -6.66 -36.09 -12.39
N GLU A 364 -6.67 -36.74 -13.55
CA GLU A 364 -5.46 -37.02 -14.35
C GLU A 364 -4.67 -35.75 -14.71
N ASN A 365 -5.36 -34.65 -15.03
CA ASN A 365 -4.75 -33.39 -15.48
C ASN A 365 -4.48 -32.41 -14.34
N GLY A 366 -4.87 -32.73 -13.10
CA GLY A 366 -4.72 -31.86 -11.93
C GLY A 366 -5.99 -31.65 -11.15
N VAL A 367 -6.00 -30.59 -10.36
CA VAL A 367 -7.16 -30.17 -9.55
C VAL A 367 -8.26 -29.62 -10.46
N ASN A 368 -9.46 -30.18 -10.39
CA ASN A 368 -10.62 -29.78 -11.20
C ASN A 368 -11.73 -29.11 -10.37
N SER A 369 -11.77 -29.34 -9.07
CA SER A 369 -12.74 -28.72 -8.18
C SER A 369 -12.19 -28.57 -6.76
N VAL A 370 -12.66 -27.53 -6.07
CA VAL A 370 -12.32 -27.24 -4.67
C VAL A 370 -13.60 -26.99 -3.88
N THR A 371 -13.71 -27.63 -2.73
CA THR A 371 -14.80 -27.45 -1.76
C THR A 371 -14.27 -26.72 -0.54
N PHE A 372 -14.78 -25.53 -0.27
CA PHE A 372 -14.46 -24.73 0.91
C PHE A 372 -15.43 -25.04 2.03
N LYS A 373 -14.93 -25.40 3.21
CA LYS A 373 -15.71 -25.57 4.43
C LYS A 373 -15.86 -24.23 5.11
N LEU A 374 -17.07 -23.68 5.14
CA LEU A 374 -17.33 -22.36 5.72
C LEU A 374 -17.10 -22.38 7.24
N ALA A 375 -16.48 -21.31 7.73
CA ALA A 375 -16.31 -21.07 9.16
C ALA A 375 -17.69 -20.89 9.83
N PRO A 376 -17.85 -21.25 11.11
CA PRO A 376 -19.14 -21.18 11.80
C PRO A 376 -19.83 -19.81 11.72
N GLU A 377 -19.05 -18.72 11.78
CA GLU A 377 -19.54 -17.35 11.67
C GLU A 377 -19.90 -16.90 10.25
N SER A 378 -19.58 -17.72 9.26
CA SER A 378 -19.77 -17.43 7.83
C SER A 378 -20.67 -18.44 7.13
N GLN A 379 -21.30 -19.33 7.88
CA GLN A 379 -22.30 -20.26 7.33
C GLN A 379 -23.49 -19.49 6.75
N MET A 380 -24.09 -20.04 5.69
CA MET A 380 -25.27 -19.43 5.07
C MET A 380 -26.47 -19.54 6.00
N ALA A 381 -27.28 -18.48 6.05
CA ALA A 381 -28.39 -18.37 6.99
C ALA A 381 -29.57 -19.31 6.63
N ASP A 382 -29.84 -19.47 5.33
CA ASP A 382 -31.00 -20.23 4.83
C ASP A 382 -30.76 -20.78 3.42
N GLN A 383 -31.71 -21.58 2.93
CA GLN A 383 -31.68 -22.16 1.60
C GLN A 383 -31.74 -21.10 0.49
N ALA A 384 -32.41 -19.97 0.73
CA ALA A 384 -32.48 -18.89 -0.24
C ALA A 384 -31.09 -18.23 -0.49
N GLU A 385 -30.26 -18.18 0.54
CA GLU A 385 -28.87 -17.75 0.38
C GLU A 385 -28.03 -18.77 -0.40
N VAL A 386 -28.22 -20.08 -0.12
CA VAL A 386 -27.59 -21.16 -0.88
C VAL A 386 -27.96 -21.08 -2.36
N ASP A 387 -29.22 -20.88 -2.68
CA ASP A 387 -29.70 -20.78 -4.06
C ASP A 387 -29.15 -19.55 -4.76
N ARG A 388 -29.02 -18.42 -4.07
CA ARG A 388 -28.35 -17.22 -4.59
C ARG A 388 -26.85 -17.44 -4.86
N VAL A 389 -26.15 -18.21 -4.03
CA VAL A 389 -24.75 -18.56 -4.21
C VAL A 389 -24.57 -19.53 -5.38
N LYS A 390 -25.45 -20.50 -5.55
CA LYS A 390 -25.44 -21.41 -6.71
C LYS A 390 -25.76 -20.70 -8.03
N GLY A 391 -26.60 -19.66 -7.97
CA GLY A 391 -27.12 -18.94 -9.15
C GLY A 391 -28.29 -19.65 -9.82
N ASP A 392 -29.31 -18.87 -10.25
CA ASP A 392 -30.50 -19.37 -10.93
C ASP A 392 -30.16 -19.74 -12.40
N GLY A 393 -29.49 -20.88 -12.60
CA GLY A 393 -29.16 -21.41 -13.92
C GLY A 393 -27.97 -20.75 -14.62
N GLN A 394 -27.33 -19.75 -14.00
CA GLN A 394 -26.04 -19.20 -14.38
C GLN A 394 -25.06 -19.41 -13.23
N SER A 395 -23.97 -20.12 -13.48
CA SER A 395 -22.96 -20.37 -12.46
C SER A 395 -22.34 -19.06 -11.98
N ASN A 396 -22.45 -18.77 -10.70
CA ASN A 396 -21.79 -17.62 -10.09
C ASN A 396 -20.27 -17.80 -10.06
N TYR A 397 -19.58 -16.70 -10.16
CA TYR A 397 -18.11 -16.68 -10.12
C TYR A 397 -17.64 -16.51 -8.69
N LEU A 398 -16.70 -17.35 -8.27
CA LEU A 398 -16.04 -17.26 -6.97
C LEU A 398 -14.56 -16.90 -7.17
N THR A 399 -14.06 -16.03 -6.32
CA THR A 399 -12.63 -15.72 -6.22
C THR A 399 -12.13 -15.96 -4.80
N THR A 400 -10.91 -16.48 -4.65
CA THR A 400 -10.26 -16.63 -3.35
C THR A 400 -9.47 -15.38 -3.00
N GLY A 401 -9.59 -14.91 -1.76
CA GLY A 401 -8.87 -13.75 -1.27
C GLY A 401 -9.14 -12.45 -2.04
N SER A 402 -8.23 -11.51 -1.92
CA SER A 402 -8.22 -10.26 -2.70
C SER A 402 -7.29 -10.40 -3.90
N SER A 403 -7.77 -10.04 -5.09
CA SER A 403 -6.93 -9.94 -6.28
C SER A 403 -6.24 -8.57 -6.30
N MET A 404 -4.91 -8.55 -6.44
CA MET A 404 -4.15 -7.32 -6.57
C MET A 404 -3.11 -7.47 -7.67
N ASP A 405 -3.22 -6.60 -8.69
CA ASP A 405 -2.34 -6.56 -9.86
C ASP A 405 -1.00 -5.89 -9.49
N ALA A 406 -0.21 -6.59 -8.69
CA ALA A 406 1.13 -6.17 -8.29
C ALA A 406 1.94 -7.39 -7.85
N MET A 407 3.22 -7.38 -8.14
CA MET A 407 4.19 -8.36 -7.63
C MET A 407 4.61 -7.96 -6.22
N GLY A 408 3.80 -8.36 -5.23
CA GLY A 408 4.06 -8.15 -3.81
C GLY A 408 4.66 -9.39 -3.15
N ILE A 409 4.73 -9.39 -1.82
CA ILE A 409 5.30 -10.50 -1.04
C ILE A 409 4.61 -11.84 -1.35
N PRO A 410 3.26 -11.93 -1.38
CA PRO A 410 2.59 -13.19 -1.69
C PRO A 410 2.94 -13.77 -3.06
N TYR A 411 3.15 -12.91 -4.07
CA TYR A 411 3.58 -13.35 -5.40
C TYR A 411 4.92 -14.07 -5.32
N TYR A 412 5.92 -13.49 -4.69
CA TYR A 412 7.25 -14.11 -4.57
C TYR A 412 7.23 -15.40 -3.73
N GLN A 413 6.50 -15.41 -2.63
CA GLN A 413 6.31 -16.60 -1.80
C GLN A 413 5.66 -17.75 -2.59
N ASN A 414 4.65 -17.45 -3.40
CA ASN A 414 3.99 -18.45 -4.24
C ASN A 414 4.93 -19.04 -5.30
N GLN A 415 5.73 -18.19 -5.97
CA GLN A 415 6.70 -18.65 -6.97
C GLN A 415 7.78 -19.55 -6.36
N ILE A 416 8.27 -19.19 -5.17
CA ILE A 416 9.23 -20.02 -4.43
C ILE A 416 8.61 -21.37 -4.06
N ASN A 417 7.39 -21.38 -3.53
CA ASN A 417 6.72 -22.62 -3.14
C ASN A 417 6.41 -23.55 -4.32
N GLU A 418 5.99 -22.98 -5.46
CA GLU A 418 5.77 -23.74 -6.69
C GLU A 418 7.07 -24.44 -7.13
N PHE A 419 8.17 -23.69 -7.18
CA PHE A 419 9.48 -24.27 -7.50
C PHE A 419 9.87 -25.37 -6.52
N LEU A 420 9.77 -25.12 -5.21
CA LEU A 420 10.15 -26.09 -4.19
C LEU A 420 9.34 -27.38 -4.26
N ARG A 421 8.04 -27.28 -4.50
CA ARG A 421 7.17 -28.45 -4.66
C ARG A 421 7.53 -29.26 -5.89
N ASN A 422 7.75 -28.59 -7.03
CA ASN A 422 8.17 -29.26 -8.26
C ASN A 422 9.52 -29.94 -8.11
N PHE A 423 10.51 -29.22 -7.56
CA PHE A 423 11.87 -29.73 -7.36
C PHE A 423 11.90 -30.87 -6.36
N THR A 424 11.30 -30.72 -5.18
CA THR A 424 11.33 -31.75 -4.14
C THR A 424 10.54 -32.99 -4.53
N GLN A 425 9.41 -32.81 -5.24
CA GLN A 425 8.65 -33.93 -5.79
C GLN A 425 9.50 -34.75 -6.79
N ALA A 426 10.09 -34.08 -7.78
CA ALA A 426 10.91 -34.73 -8.78
C ALA A 426 12.13 -35.42 -8.15
N PHE A 427 12.76 -34.81 -7.16
CA PHE A 427 13.87 -35.37 -6.42
C PHE A 427 13.44 -36.60 -5.62
N ASN A 428 12.37 -36.51 -4.85
CA ASN A 428 11.86 -37.62 -4.05
C ASN A 428 11.34 -38.79 -4.92
N ASP A 429 10.73 -38.50 -6.07
CA ASP A 429 10.24 -39.53 -7.01
C ASP A 429 11.37 -40.41 -7.52
N ILE A 430 12.58 -39.85 -7.72
CA ILE A 430 13.78 -40.59 -8.09
C ILE A 430 14.33 -41.34 -6.87
N GLU A 431 14.52 -40.64 -5.74
CA GLU A 431 15.08 -41.23 -4.52
C GLU A 431 14.26 -42.44 -3.99
N LYS A 432 12.93 -42.36 -4.02
CA LYS A 432 12.02 -43.41 -3.58
C LYS A 432 12.14 -44.71 -4.42
N GLN A 433 12.79 -44.65 -5.60
CA GLN A 433 13.11 -45.87 -6.39
C GLN A 433 14.41 -46.52 -5.94
N GLY A 434 15.23 -45.78 -5.18
CA GLY A 434 16.54 -46.25 -4.72
C GLY A 434 16.49 -47.17 -3.51
N VAL A 435 17.63 -47.81 -3.27
CA VAL A 435 17.88 -48.68 -2.12
C VAL A 435 19.06 -48.13 -1.33
N THR A 436 18.93 -48.08 -0.02
CA THR A 436 19.99 -47.63 0.90
C THR A 436 21.16 -48.62 0.89
N LEU A 437 22.31 -48.18 1.42
CA LEU A 437 23.46 -49.10 1.52
C LEU A 437 23.20 -50.32 2.44
N ASP A 438 22.24 -50.19 3.37
CA ASP A 438 21.85 -51.27 4.28
C ASP A 438 20.78 -52.19 3.68
N GLY A 439 20.32 -51.92 2.45
CA GLY A 439 19.35 -52.76 1.74
C GLY A 439 17.89 -52.36 1.92
N ASP A 440 17.62 -51.32 2.64
CA ASP A 440 16.28 -50.82 2.84
C ASP A 440 15.83 -49.95 1.67
N LYS A 441 14.53 -49.92 1.41
CA LYS A 441 13.95 -48.98 0.42
C LYS A 441 14.05 -47.56 0.92
N MET A 442 14.55 -46.66 0.08
CA MET A 442 14.62 -45.25 0.39
C MET A 442 13.21 -44.62 0.50
N GLY A 443 13.02 -43.73 1.50
CA GLY A 443 11.85 -42.88 1.60
C GLY A 443 12.09 -41.49 0.97
N ALA A 444 11.27 -40.51 1.34
CA ALA A 444 11.49 -39.14 0.89
C ALA A 444 12.80 -38.57 1.48
N PHE A 445 13.64 -37.98 0.63
CA PHE A 445 14.85 -37.26 1.04
C PHE A 445 14.53 -35.84 1.53
N PHE A 446 13.81 -35.06 0.73
CA PHE A 446 13.23 -33.78 1.17
C PHE A 446 11.88 -34.03 1.83
N VAL A 447 11.67 -33.41 2.98
CA VAL A 447 10.46 -33.53 3.77
C VAL A 447 9.98 -32.14 4.20
N GLY A 448 8.70 -32.01 4.50
CA GLY A 448 8.19 -30.86 5.21
C GLY A 448 8.22 -31.10 6.71
N THR A 449 8.48 -30.06 7.49
CA THR A 449 8.43 -30.12 8.97
C THR A 449 7.43 -29.08 9.48
N SER A 450 6.40 -29.55 10.19
CA SER A 450 5.45 -28.64 10.82
C SER A 450 6.09 -27.89 11.99
N PRO A 451 5.53 -26.74 12.43
CA PRO A 451 6.00 -26.04 13.63
C PRO A 451 5.98 -26.91 14.90
N THR A 452 5.15 -27.95 14.93
CA THR A 452 5.09 -28.93 16.03
C THR A 452 6.16 -30.01 15.96
N GLY A 453 7.02 -29.97 14.91
CA GLY A 453 8.12 -30.93 14.71
C GLY A 453 7.72 -32.24 14.01
N ASN A 454 6.47 -32.38 13.58
CA ASN A 454 6.05 -33.52 12.76
C ASN A 454 6.60 -33.39 11.33
N THR A 455 7.17 -34.46 10.81
CA THR A 455 7.68 -34.53 9.43
C THR A 455 6.68 -35.24 8.53
N PHE A 456 6.51 -34.75 7.31
CA PHE A 456 5.69 -35.35 6.26
C PHE A 456 6.49 -35.45 4.97
N GLY A 457 6.36 -36.57 4.27
CA GLY A 457 7.14 -36.91 3.06
C GLY A 457 6.26 -37.07 1.82
N ALA A 458 4.97 -36.73 1.88
CA ALA A 458 3.96 -36.96 0.86
C ALA A 458 3.78 -38.45 0.48
N ASP A 459 4.16 -39.38 1.36
CA ASP A 459 4.07 -40.83 1.06
C ASP A 459 2.63 -41.29 0.90
N ALA A 460 1.70 -40.79 1.72
CA ALA A 460 0.27 -41.10 1.60
C ALA A 460 -0.33 -40.55 0.30
N TRP A 461 0.11 -39.35 -0.13
CA TRP A 461 -0.28 -38.75 -1.38
C TRP A 461 0.23 -39.56 -2.58
N ASP A 462 1.52 -39.92 -2.61
CA ASP A 462 2.13 -40.71 -3.68
C ASP A 462 1.43 -42.05 -3.82
N ALA A 463 1.07 -42.70 -2.71
CA ALA A 463 0.33 -43.98 -2.74
C ALA A 463 -1.05 -43.78 -3.42
N LYS A 464 -1.76 -42.72 -3.13
CA LYS A 464 -3.07 -42.40 -3.78
C LYS A 464 -2.87 -42.15 -5.28
N VAL A 465 -1.87 -41.34 -5.67
CA VAL A 465 -1.56 -41.04 -7.07
C VAL A 465 -1.19 -42.30 -7.84
N GLN A 466 -0.36 -43.20 -7.29
CA GLN A 466 0.01 -44.45 -7.92
C GLN A 466 -1.19 -45.40 -8.05
N ALA A 467 -2.07 -45.46 -7.06
CA ALA A 467 -3.30 -46.25 -7.14
C ALA A 467 -4.24 -45.70 -8.24
N ALA A 468 -4.40 -44.39 -8.34
CA ALA A 468 -5.24 -43.76 -9.38
C ALA A 468 -4.65 -43.99 -10.78
N LYS A 469 -3.33 -43.87 -10.97
CA LYS A 469 -2.64 -44.18 -12.23
C LYS A 469 -2.88 -45.64 -12.65
N LYS A 470 -2.80 -46.58 -11.71
CA LYS A 470 -3.04 -48.02 -11.96
C LYS A 470 -4.49 -48.29 -12.33
N ASP A 471 -5.44 -47.55 -11.77
CA ASP A 471 -6.87 -47.63 -12.04
C ASP A 471 -7.33 -46.80 -13.26
N GLY A 472 -6.39 -46.15 -13.97
CA GLY A 472 -6.68 -45.31 -15.14
C GLY A 472 -7.49 -44.08 -14.80
N TRP A 473 -7.31 -43.52 -13.60
CA TRP A 473 -8.03 -42.30 -13.11
C TRP A 473 -9.56 -42.42 -13.21
N THR A 474 -10.10 -43.62 -12.95
CA THR A 474 -11.56 -43.82 -12.96
C THR A 474 -12.29 -43.00 -11.91
N LYS A 475 -11.55 -42.57 -10.86
CA LYS A 475 -12.05 -41.69 -9.79
C LYS A 475 -11.00 -40.64 -9.44
N ASP A 476 -11.47 -39.42 -9.21
CA ASP A 476 -10.65 -38.35 -8.66
C ASP A 476 -10.18 -38.73 -7.24
N ILE A 477 -8.96 -38.33 -6.91
CA ILE A 477 -8.42 -38.45 -5.56
C ILE A 477 -8.65 -37.16 -4.78
N GLU A 478 -8.81 -37.29 -3.48
CA GLU A 478 -9.06 -36.16 -2.59
C GLU A 478 -7.74 -35.66 -1.97
N LEU A 479 -7.51 -34.34 -2.13
CA LEU A 479 -6.45 -33.59 -1.48
C LEU A 479 -7.10 -32.72 -0.39
N SER A 480 -6.61 -32.80 0.84
CA SER A 480 -7.06 -32.00 1.98
C SER A 480 -6.04 -30.90 2.30
N SER A 481 -6.52 -29.76 2.80
CA SER A 481 -5.68 -28.61 3.18
C SER A 481 -4.60 -28.93 4.23
N ASP A 482 -4.81 -29.97 5.04
CA ASP A 482 -3.93 -30.45 6.12
C ASP A 482 -3.35 -31.86 5.84
N GLY A 483 -3.60 -32.40 4.64
CA GLY A 483 -3.15 -33.73 4.25
C GLY A 483 -1.65 -33.83 3.98
N ASP A 484 -1.06 -35.03 4.20
CA ASP A 484 0.33 -35.32 3.82
C ASP A 484 0.46 -35.35 2.29
N SER A 485 0.89 -34.21 1.71
CA SER A 485 1.07 -34.02 0.28
C SER A 485 2.16 -32.99 -0.01
N TYR A 486 2.63 -32.92 -1.27
CA TYR A 486 3.59 -31.89 -1.69
C TYR A 486 3.04 -30.47 -1.53
N TYR A 487 1.75 -30.27 -1.42
CA TYR A 487 1.15 -28.98 -1.13
C TYR A 487 1.69 -28.35 0.18
N GLN A 488 2.03 -29.18 1.17
CA GLN A 488 2.58 -28.75 2.46
C GLN A 488 4.08 -28.39 2.41
N PHE A 489 4.75 -28.64 1.29
CA PHE A 489 6.14 -28.25 1.10
C PHE A 489 6.21 -26.78 0.74
N THR A 490 6.60 -25.97 1.70
CA THR A 490 6.78 -24.53 1.56
C THR A 490 8.19 -24.14 1.93
N ALA A 491 8.59 -22.93 1.55
CA ALA A 491 9.91 -22.41 1.93
C ALA A 491 10.15 -22.41 3.45
N THR A 492 9.08 -22.29 4.26
CA THR A 492 9.19 -22.33 5.74
C THR A 492 9.32 -23.75 6.29
N THR A 493 8.67 -24.74 5.65
CA THR A 493 8.59 -26.10 6.18
C THR A 493 9.67 -27.05 5.65
N LEU A 494 10.35 -26.66 4.57
CA LEU A 494 11.31 -27.52 3.86
C LEU A 494 12.48 -27.95 4.76
N ALA A 495 12.78 -29.25 4.76
CA ALA A 495 13.88 -29.84 5.51
C ALA A 495 14.42 -31.09 4.82
N VAL A 496 15.62 -31.51 5.17
CA VAL A 496 16.16 -32.82 4.83
C VAL A 496 15.68 -33.87 5.84
N ASN A 497 15.37 -35.05 5.39
CA ASN A 497 14.93 -36.16 6.23
C ASN A 497 15.91 -36.43 7.38
N SER A 498 15.43 -36.43 8.60
CA SER A 498 16.23 -36.64 9.80
C SER A 498 16.96 -37.98 9.84
N LYS A 499 16.48 -39.01 9.13
CA LYS A 499 17.20 -40.29 8.99
C LYS A 499 18.47 -40.12 8.17
N SER A 500 18.41 -39.39 7.05
CA SER A 500 19.60 -39.13 6.21
C SER A 500 20.63 -38.25 6.93
N LEU A 501 20.17 -37.31 7.78
CA LEU A 501 21.06 -36.47 8.60
C LEU A 501 21.77 -37.27 9.70
N LYS A 502 21.12 -38.30 10.27
CA LYS A 502 21.68 -39.16 11.31
C LYS A 502 22.60 -40.24 10.76
N ASP A 503 22.21 -40.82 9.65
CA ASP A 503 23.00 -41.85 8.97
C ASP A 503 23.02 -41.59 7.45
N PRO A 504 24.17 -41.18 6.91
CA PRO A 504 24.35 -40.93 5.49
C PRO A 504 24.16 -42.15 4.60
N ASN A 505 24.23 -43.36 5.15
CA ASN A 505 23.98 -44.60 4.40
C ASN A 505 22.50 -44.69 3.98
N TYR A 506 21.62 -43.96 4.63
CA TYR A 506 20.20 -43.92 4.30
C TYR A 506 19.91 -43.22 2.95
N PHE A 507 20.81 -42.37 2.42
CA PHE A 507 20.67 -41.81 1.07
C PHE A 507 20.94 -42.86 -0.01
N ALA A 508 20.03 -43.03 -0.94
CA ALA A 508 20.15 -44.02 -2.00
C ALA A 508 20.99 -43.50 -3.18
N THR A 509 21.96 -44.27 -3.64
CA THR A 509 22.76 -43.92 -4.83
C THR A 509 22.45 -44.83 -6.02
N SER A 510 21.67 -45.91 -5.79
CA SER A 510 21.32 -46.91 -6.81
C SER A 510 19.95 -47.51 -6.55
N THR A 511 19.31 -48.01 -7.61
CA THR A 511 18.05 -48.77 -7.55
C THR A 511 18.25 -50.25 -7.11
N GLN A 512 19.48 -50.72 -7.07
CA GLN A 512 19.80 -52.12 -6.68
C GLN A 512 21.12 -52.19 -5.92
N ILE A 513 21.17 -53.02 -4.87
CA ILE A 513 22.43 -53.43 -4.26
C ILE A 513 23.08 -54.46 -5.15
N THR A 514 24.18 -54.11 -5.82
CA THR A 514 25.00 -55.02 -6.58
C THR A 514 26.28 -55.29 -5.81
N GLN A 515 26.54 -56.61 -5.48
CA GLN A 515 27.83 -56.99 -4.94
C GLN A 515 28.88 -56.87 -6.06
N GLY A 516 29.78 -55.88 -5.94
CA GLY A 516 31.00 -55.80 -6.73
C GLY A 516 31.12 -54.75 -7.82
N GLU A 517 30.04 -54.14 -8.29
CA GLU A 517 30.07 -52.95 -9.17
C GLU A 517 29.11 -51.89 -8.67
N ALA A 518 29.61 -50.70 -8.37
CA ALA A 518 28.80 -49.57 -7.94
C ALA A 518 27.97 -49.10 -9.11
N LYS A 519 26.63 -49.26 -9.04
CA LYS A 519 25.68 -48.58 -9.91
C LYS A 519 25.27 -47.29 -9.23
N TYR A 520 25.31 -46.19 -9.96
CA TYR A 520 24.91 -44.85 -9.49
C TYR A 520 23.77 -44.29 -10.34
N ASP A 521 22.87 -45.17 -10.79
CA ASP A 521 21.74 -44.82 -11.66
C ASP A 521 20.81 -43.76 -11.03
N THR A 522 20.53 -43.88 -9.74
CA THR A 522 19.75 -42.87 -9.01
C THR A 522 20.44 -41.50 -9.01
N VAL A 523 21.76 -41.47 -8.77
CA VAL A 523 22.53 -40.20 -8.79
C VAL A 523 22.56 -39.59 -10.20
N GLU A 524 22.67 -40.41 -11.25
CA GLU A 524 22.65 -39.94 -12.63
C GLU A 524 21.30 -39.33 -13.02
N ASP A 525 20.20 -39.88 -12.54
CA ASP A 525 18.86 -39.33 -12.77
C ASP A 525 18.63 -38.05 -11.97
N LEU A 526 19.10 -37.99 -10.72
CA LEU A 526 19.04 -36.76 -9.91
C LEU A 526 19.85 -35.63 -10.53
N LEU A 527 21.03 -35.87 -11.10
CA LEU A 527 21.83 -34.84 -11.75
C LEU A 527 21.14 -34.19 -12.96
N LYS A 528 20.24 -34.92 -13.65
CA LYS A 528 19.45 -34.35 -14.75
C LYS A 528 18.50 -33.28 -14.29
N LEU A 529 18.07 -33.30 -13.03
CA LEU A 529 17.12 -32.31 -12.47
C LEU A 529 17.70 -30.91 -12.44
N GLN A 530 19.02 -30.74 -12.35
CA GLN A 530 19.66 -29.41 -12.36
C GLN A 530 19.27 -28.61 -13.60
N LYS A 531 19.13 -29.26 -14.74
CA LYS A 531 18.86 -28.63 -16.04
C LYS A 531 17.47 -28.98 -16.61
N ASP A 532 16.57 -29.54 -15.81
CA ASP A 532 15.22 -29.85 -16.27
C ASP A 532 14.40 -28.54 -16.42
N VAL A 533 14.10 -28.21 -17.65
CA VAL A 533 13.35 -26.98 -18.03
C VAL A 533 11.87 -26.98 -17.63
N ARG A 534 11.38 -28.06 -17.02
CA ARG A 534 9.97 -28.16 -16.55
C ARG A 534 9.79 -27.75 -15.10
N MET A 535 10.87 -27.34 -14.43
CA MET A 535 10.86 -27.06 -12.99
C MET A 535 10.16 -25.75 -12.64
N PHE A 536 10.36 -24.71 -13.46
CA PHE A 536 9.80 -23.39 -13.18
C PHE A 536 9.64 -22.57 -14.46
N ARG A 537 8.42 -22.22 -14.85
CA ARG A 537 8.08 -21.32 -15.98
C ARG A 537 8.80 -21.63 -17.31
N GLY A 538 9.18 -22.87 -17.54
CA GLY A 538 9.96 -23.26 -18.70
C GLY A 538 11.47 -23.08 -18.54
N ASP A 539 11.93 -22.65 -17.37
CA ASP A 539 13.35 -22.56 -16.99
C ASP A 539 13.83 -23.77 -16.19
N SER A 540 15.15 -23.92 -16.12
CA SER A 540 15.79 -24.96 -15.32
C SER A 540 15.76 -24.62 -13.82
N ALA A 541 15.96 -25.63 -12.98
CA ALA A 541 16.10 -25.44 -11.55
C ALA A 541 17.29 -24.53 -11.19
N GLU A 542 18.36 -24.55 -11.97
CA GLU A 542 19.57 -23.73 -11.77
C GLU A 542 19.30 -22.24 -12.00
N THR A 543 18.44 -21.88 -12.97
CA THR A 543 18.14 -20.49 -13.35
C THR A 543 16.89 -19.92 -12.66
N PHE A 544 16.27 -20.70 -11.78
CA PHE A 544 15.03 -20.31 -11.08
C PHE A 544 15.15 -18.93 -10.39
N LEU A 545 16.20 -18.75 -9.58
CA LEU A 545 16.33 -17.49 -8.83
C LEU A 545 16.70 -16.32 -9.74
N GLU A 546 17.45 -16.55 -10.82
CA GLU A 546 17.75 -15.50 -11.81
C GLU A 546 16.49 -14.96 -12.46
N THR A 547 15.49 -15.83 -12.73
CA THR A 547 14.18 -15.43 -13.24
C THR A 547 13.44 -14.55 -12.24
N LEU A 548 13.40 -14.92 -10.96
CA LEU A 548 12.80 -14.09 -9.91
C LEU A 548 13.54 -12.76 -9.70
N ILE A 549 14.87 -12.77 -9.68
CA ILE A 549 15.68 -11.56 -9.59
C ILE A 549 15.40 -10.62 -10.78
N SER A 550 15.22 -11.18 -11.97
CA SER A 550 14.86 -10.39 -13.15
C SER A 550 13.50 -9.70 -12.98
N ASP A 551 12.48 -10.42 -12.50
CA ASP A 551 11.16 -9.86 -12.23
C ASP A 551 11.25 -8.69 -11.23
N VAL A 552 11.96 -8.88 -10.11
CA VAL A 552 12.18 -7.84 -9.09
C VAL A 552 12.94 -6.65 -9.69
N THR A 553 14.00 -6.89 -10.44
CA THR A 553 14.85 -5.83 -11.03
C THR A 553 14.06 -4.97 -12.01
N VAL A 554 13.19 -5.59 -12.82
CA VAL A 554 12.31 -4.85 -13.74
C VAL A 554 11.33 -3.97 -12.96
N ASP A 555 10.73 -4.48 -11.87
CA ASP A 555 9.81 -3.68 -11.03
C ASP A 555 10.55 -2.55 -10.30
N VAL A 556 11.76 -2.77 -9.77
CA VAL A 556 12.62 -1.73 -9.18
C VAL A 556 12.93 -0.64 -10.20
N ASN A 557 13.40 -0.99 -11.39
CA ASN A 557 13.76 -0.01 -12.43
C ASN A 557 12.56 0.84 -12.87
N LYS A 558 11.40 0.20 -13.08
CA LYS A 558 10.15 0.89 -13.42
C LYS A 558 9.71 1.81 -12.28
N THR A 559 9.77 1.34 -11.05
CA THR A 559 9.36 2.09 -9.86
C THR A 559 10.31 3.27 -9.60
N THR A 560 11.63 3.08 -9.74
CA THR A 560 12.66 4.13 -9.63
C THR A 560 12.42 5.25 -10.64
N THR A 561 12.20 4.87 -11.92
CA THR A 561 11.92 5.84 -12.98
C THR A 561 10.65 6.64 -12.67
N SER A 562 9.59 5.97 -12.22
CA SER A 562 8.34 6.63 -11.87
C SER A 562 8.47 7.52 -10.63
N SER A 563 9.17 7.06 -9.59
CA SER A 563 9.44 7.84 -8.37
C SER A 563 10.18 9.13 -8.70
N ASN A 564 11.25 9.06 -9.51
CA ASN A 564 12.00 10.24 -9.95
C ASN A 564 11.11 11.21 -10.77
N ASN A 565 10.29 10.70 -11.68
CA ASN A 565 9.41 11.51 -12.51
C ASN A 565 8.36 12.24 -11.66
N TYR A 566 7.68 11.54 -10.73
CA TYR A 566 6.67 12.16 -9.87
C TYR A 566 7.28 13.08 -8.81
N SER A 567 8.47 12.80 -8.30
CA SER A 567 9.22 13.70 -7.42
C SER A 567 9.56 15.02 -8.12
N ASN A 568 10.08 14.93 -9.36
CA ASN A 568 10.36 16.11 -10.19
C ASN A 568 9.08 16.89 -10.54
N LEU A 569 8.01 16.20 -10.91
CA LEU A 569 6.72 16.83 -11.22
C LEU A 569 6.14 17.52 -10.00
N SER A 570 6.12 16.86 -8.84
CA SER A 570 5.64 17.44 -7.58
C SER A 570 6.44 18.68 -7.19
N THR A 571 7.76 18.66 -7.36
CA THR A 571 8.64 19.81 -7.11
C THR A 571 8.34 20.96 -8.08
N ALA A 572 8.15 20.68 -9.37
CA ALA A 572 7.80 21.70 -10.37
C ALA A 572 6.45 22.36 -10.06
N ILE A 573 5.43 21.56 -9.69
CA ILE A 573 4.11 22.07 -9.30
C ILE A 573 4.20 22.87 -7.99
N ALA A 574 4.97 22.40 -7.00
CA ALA A 574 5.20 23.13 -5.76
C ALA A 574 5.86 24.51 -6.04
N THR A 575 6.83 24.57 -6.94
CA THR A 575 7.46 25.82 -7.36
C THR A 575 6.47 26.76 -8.03
N GLN A 576 5.60 26.25 -8.94
CA GLN A 576 4.56 27.05 -9.57
C GLN A 576 3.53 27.54 -8.54
N ARG A 577 3.12 26.69 -7.60
CA ARG A 577 2.23 27.05 -6.50
C ARG A 577 2.83 28.18 -5.65
N THR A 578 4.10 28.06 -5.29
CA THR A 578 4.82 29.10 -4.53
C THR A 578 4.96 30.39 -5.33
N SER A 579 5.17 30.33 -6.65
CA SER A 579 5.25 31.56 -7.47
C SER A 579 3.94 32.37 -7.53
N VAL A 580 2.79 31.70 -7.30
CA VAL A 580 1.47 32.37 -7.28
C VAL A 580 1.09 32.80 -5.87
N SER A 581 1.30 31.95 -4.87
CA SER A 581 0.80 32.12 -3.51
C SER A 581 1.89 32.42 -2.48
N GLY A 582 3.15 32.31 -2.84
CA GLY A 582 4.26 32.57 -1.94
C GLY A 582 4.56 34.05 -1.75
N VAL A 583 5.35 34.34 -0.76
CA VAL A 583 5.85 35.70 -0.49
C VAL A 583 7.15 35.92 -1.26
N ASP A 584 7.20 36.99 -2.06
CA ASP A 584 8.44 37.53 -2.64
C ASP A 584 8.99 38.61 -1.69
N GLU A 585 10.15 38.35 -1.10
CA GLU A 585 10.74 39.22 -0.09
C GLU A 585 11.07 40.60 -0.65
N ASP A 586 11.56 40.69 -1.89
CA ASP A 586 11.90 41.95 -2.53
C ASP A 586 10.65 42.78 -2.85
N GLU A 587 9.58 42.12 -3.33
CA GLU A 587 8.31 42.77 -3.60
C GLU A 587 7.65 43.31 -2.31
N GLU A 588 7.65 42.48 -1.24
CA GLU A 588 7.10 42.90 0.05
C GLU A 588 7.93 44.01 0.71
N ALA A 589 9.25 44.04 0.56
CA ALA A 589 10.11 45.12 1.01
C ALA A 589 9.76 46.42 0.28
N MET A 590 9.54 46.37 -1.03
CA MET A 590 9.05 47.56 -1.80
C MET A 590 7.68 47.99 -1.36
N ASN A 591 6.74 47.07 -1.12
CA ASN A 591 5.42 47.35 -0.64
C ASN A 591 5.45 48.00 0.76
N LEU A 592 6.31 47.51 1.65
CA LEU A 592 6.51 48.11 2.98
C LEU A 592 6.94 49.59 2.89
N ILE A 593 7.94 49.88 2.04
CA ILE A 593 8.42 51.26 1.81
C ILE A 593 7.30 52.12 1.22
N LYS A 594 6.54 51.62 0.24
CA LYS A 594 5.42 52.30 -0.41
C LYS A 594 4.30 52.65 0.61
N PHE A 595 3.88 51.67 1.41
CA PHE A 595 2.83 51.89 2.41
C PHE A 595 3.30 52.74 3.58
N GLN A 596 4.57 52.64 3.98
CA GLN A 596 5.15 53.52 4.99
C GLN A 596 5.21 54.97 4.52
N ASN A 597 5.57 55.22 3.26
CA ASN A 597 5.52 56.56 2.68
C ASN A 597 4.09 57.10 2.61
N ALA A 598 3.13 56.28 2.21
CA ALA A 598 1.71 56.67 2.17
C ALA A 598 1.16 57.00 3.58
N TYR A 599 1.54 56.19 4.60
CA TYR A 599 1.23 56.45 6.00
C TYR A 599 1.80 57.79 6.48
N ASN A 600 3.07 58.08 6.17
CA ASN A 600 3.71 59.35 6.52
C ASN A 600 3.04 60.53 5.84
N LEU A 601 2.63 60.41 4.57
CA LEU A 601 1.87 61.45 3.86
C LEU A 601 0.49 61.67 4.49
N ALA A 602 -0.24 60.62 4.86
CA ALA A 602 -1.52 60.70 5.56
C ALA A 602 -1.38 61.43 6.92
N SER A 603 -0.31 61.09 7.68
CA SER A 603 0.02 61.75 8.94
C SER A 603 0.30 63.25 8.75
N LYS A 604 1.02 63.61 7.67
CA LYS A 604 1.33 65.01 7.34
C LYS A 604 0.05 65.78 6.94
N VAL A 605 -0.90 65.13 6.22
CA VAL A 605 -2.20 65.73 5.90
C VAL A 605 -2.96 66.06 7.20
N ILE A 606 -2.97 65.13 8.17
CA ILE A 606 -3.60 65.36 9.48
C ILE A 606 -2.97 66.54 10.19
N SER A 607 -1.61 66.63 10.23
CA SER A 607 -0.91 67.77 10.86
C SER A 607 -1.28 69.08 10.21
N VAL A 608 -1.28 69.17 8.88
CA VAL A 608 -1.63 70.40 8.15
C VAL A 608 -3.08 70.79 8.39
N MET A 609 -3.99 69.82 8.41
CA MET A 609 -5.41 70.07 8.70
C MET A 609 -5.61 70.54 10.14
N SER A 610 -4.89 69.95 11.11
CA SER A 610 -4.89 70.39 12.50
C SER A 610 -4.40 71.87 12.64
N GLU A 611 -3.32 72.22 11.98
CA GLU A 611 -2.81 73.58 11.94
C GLU A 611 -3.82 74.56 11.32
N MET A 612 -4.52 74.17 10.26
CA MET A 612 -5.60 74.95 9.65
C MET A 612 -6.77 75.17 10.60
N TYR A 613 -7.13 74.13 11.38
CA TYR A 613 -8.19 74.25 12.38
C TYR A 613 -7.79 75.11 13.58
N ASP A 614 -6.55 74.96 14.04
CA ASP A 614 -6.02 75.84 15.11
C ASP A 614 -6.06 77.30 14.71
N LYS A 615 -5.67 77.63 13.48
CA LYS A 615 -5.80 78.98 12.95
C LYS A 615 -7.26 79.45 12.83
N LEU A 616 -8.10 78.56 12.33
CA LEU A 616 -9.55 78.88 12.19
C LEU A 616 -10.23 79.18 13.56
N ILE A 617 -9.89 78.38 14.58
CA ILE A 617 -10.50 78.43 15.90
C ILE A 617 -9.91 79.61 16.72
N ASN A 618 -8.60 79.75 16.71
CA ASN A 618 -7.90 80.70 17.59
C ASN A 618 -7.67 82.07 16.97
N GLU A 619 -7.56 82.16 15.63
CA GLU A 619 -7.18 83.41 14.96
C GLU A 619 -8.40 84.06 14.23
N THR A 620 -9.46 83.33 13.82
CA THR A 620 -10.60 83.94 13.12
C THR A 620 -11.89 84.03 13.98
N GLY A 621 -11.88 83.43 15.19
CA GLY A 621 -13.02 83.44 16.13
C GLY A 621 -13.04 84.59 17.13
N VAL A 622 -12.11 85.55 17.06
CA VAL A 622 -12.03 86.70 17.94
C VAL A 622 -12.36 87.92 17.13
N VAL A 623 -13.62 88.27 17.01
CA VAL A 623 -14.14 89.63 16.80
C VAL A 623 -15.24 89.86 17.83
#